data_2ad8d5b1f2b72bc8cc2aa609a4f78b8e
#
_entry.id   2ad8d5b1f2b72bc8cc2aa609a4f78b8e
#
_cell.length_a   1.000
_cell.length_b   1.000
_cell.length_c   1.000
_cell.angle_alpha   90.00
_cell.angle_beta   90.00
_cell.angle_gamma   90.00
#
_symmetry.space_group_name_H-M   'P 1'
#
loop_
_entity.id
_entity.type
_entity.pdbx_description
1 polymer ?
#
loop_
_entity_poly.entity_id
_entity_poly.type
_entity_poly.pdbx_seq_one_letter_code
_entity_poly.pdbx_strand_id
1 'polypeptide(L)'
;LTRFGETSEYISLDLVESNDIFVRDGYTYKPFGTRMKPDYAVFVEGTDDMAAKFAGILAVSLSSIKQYYDEKYDRNNFIKNVILDNILPGDIYVKARELHFNTDINRVVLLIRIVSSNDISAFDVIQNLFPDKQKDFVFNISESDIVLVKEIKPGIESKDLEKLARSIVDTLGSEFYTRVVVGIGTSVAGIKDLARSFKEAQVALEVGKVFDTEKSIVSYDNLGIARLIY
;
A
#
# COMPACT_ATOMS: atom_id res chain seq x y z
N LEU A 1 9.42 -22.92 -8.58
CA LEU A 1 10.30 -23.01 -7.39
C LEU A 1 11.60 -22.26 -7.66
N THR A 2 11.86 -21.21 -6.89
CA THR A 2 13.13 -20.48 -6.96
C THR A 2 14.08 -21.06 -5.91
N ARG A 3 15.23 -21.56 -6.31
CA ARG A 3 16.28 -21.99 -5.40
C ARG A 3 17.22 -20.81 -5.15
N PHE A 4 17.60 -20.58 -3.90
CA PHE A 4 18.73 -19.73 -3.57
C PHE A 4 20.02 -20.46 -3.97
N GLY A 5 20.66 -20.03 -5.05
CA GLY A 5 21.82 -20.69 -5.66
C GLY A 5 21.55 -21.10 -7.10
N GLU A 6 22.44 -21.89 -7.69
CA GLU A 6 22.38 -22.30 -9.09
C GLU A 6 21.07 -23.01 -9.48
N THR A 7 20.64 -22.78 -10.70
CA THR A 7 19.41 -23.32 -11.32
C THR A 7 19.30 -24.83 -11.14
N SER A 8 18.19 -25.23 -10.49
CA SER A 8 17.80 -26.64 -10.41
C SER A 8 16.53 -26.88 -11.20
N GLU A 9 16.31 -28.15 -11.54
CA GLU A 9 15.09 -28.62 -12.20
C GLU A 9 13.83 -28.13 -11.45
N TYR A 10 12.82 -27.70 -12.20
CA TYR A 10 11.55 -27.28 -11.65
C TYR A 10 10.76 -28.49 -11.16
N ILE A 11 10.38 -28.50 -9.89
CA ILE A 11 9.41 -29.45 -9.37
C ILE A 11 8.03 -28.84 -9.51
N SER A 12 7.14 -29.49 -10.24
CA SER A 12 5.75 -29.08 -10.33
C SER A 12 5.05 -29.36 -9.01
N LEU A 13 4.48 -28.32 -8.38
CA LEU A 13 3.64 -28.44 -7.19
C LEU A 13 2.26 -29.03 -7.52
N ASP A 14 1.90 -29.18 -8.78
CA ASP A 14 0.62 -29.76 -9.21
C ASP A 14 0.47 -31.24 -8.83
N LEU A 15 1.57 -31.91 -8.45
CA LEU A 15 1.61 -33.29 -7.98
C LEU A 15 1.49 -33.41 -6.45
N VAL A 16 1.38 -32.29 -5.72
CA VAL A 16 1.33 -32.29 -4.25
C VAL A 16 -0.10 -32.11 -3.81
N GLU A 17 -0.72 -33.20 -3.39
CA GLU A 17 -2.12 -33.23 -2.92
C GLU A 17 -2.27 -32.89 -1.43
N SER A 18 -1.17 -32.83 -0.68
CA SER A 18 -1.19 -32.57 0.76
C SER A 18 -0.12 -31.57 1.20
N ASN A 19 -0.32 -30.98 2.37
CA ASN A 19 0.68 -30.15 3.03
C ASN A 19 1.72 -30.98 3.85
N ASP A 20 1.82 -32.28 3.63
CA ASP A 20 2.73 -33.14 4.37
C ASP A 20 4.18 -32.97 3.88
N ILE A 21 5.13 -33.30 4.76
CA ILE A 21 6.54 -33.33 4.41
C ILE A 21 6.80 -34.51 3.49
N PHE A 22 7.55 -34.29 2.44
CA PHE A 22 8.04 -35.37 1.57
C PHE A 22 9.50 -35.17 1.19
N VAL A 23 10.16 -36.27 0.81
CA VAL A 23 11.58 -36.29 0.42
C VAL A 23 11.69 -36.62 -1.05
N ARG A 24 12.51 -35.85 -1.79
CA ARG A 24 12.82 -36.12 -3.19
C ARG A 24 14.19 -35.59 -3.55
N ASP A 25 14.95 -36.36 -4.31
CA ASP A 25 16.26 -36.01 -4.90
C ASP A 25 17.26 -35.41 -3.87
N GLY A 26 17.29 -35.96 -2.66
CA GLY A 26 18.19 -35.51 -1.59
C GLY A 26 17.72 -34.30 -0.81
N TYR A 27 16.52 -33.81 -1.06
CA TYR A 27 15.91 -32.66 -0.37
C TYR A 27 14.64 -33.06 0.35
N THR A 28 14.40 -32.41 1.48
CA THR A 28 13.14 -32.47 2.22
C THR A 28 12.29 -31.26 1.89
N TYR A 29 11.07 -31.48 1.44
CA TYR A 29 10.09 -30.47 1.06
C TYR A 29 8.99 -30.35 2.08
N LYS A 30 8.57 -29.13 2.38
CA LYS A 30 7.37 -28.82 3.17
C LYS A 30 6.51 -27.84 2.39
N PRO A 31 5.39 -28.32 1.79
CA PRO A 31 4.42 -27.44 1.16
C PRO A 31 3.71 -26.55 2.18
N PHE A 32 3.31 -25.34 1.76
CA PHE A 32 2.49 -24.43 2.54
C PHE A 32 1.67 -23.51 1.62
N GLY A 33 0.59 -22.93 2.15
CA GLY A 33 -0.31 -22.07 1.40
C GLY A 33 -1.72 -22.11 1.95
N THR A 34 -2.71 -22.04 1.07
CA THR A 34 -4.11 -22.15 1.43
C THR A 34 -4.46 -23.57 1.90
N ARG A 35 -5.52 -23.71 2.73
CA ARG A 35 -5.88 -24.98 3.37
C ARG A 35 -6.19 -26.11 2.38
N MET A 36 -6.61 -25.80 1.16
CA MET A 36 -7.05 -26.80 0.19
C MET A 36 -6.01 -27.16 -0.87
N LYS A 37 -5.08 -26.24 -1.18
CA LYS A 37 -4.03 -26.48 -2.16
C LYS A 37 -2.78 -25.71 -1.75
N PRO A 38 -1.60 -26.35 -1.70
CA PRO A 38 -0.36 -25.64 -1.43
C PRO A 38 0.02 -24.75 -2.63
N ASP A 39 0.32 -23.48 -2.36
CA ASP A 39 0.77 -22.53 -3.37
C ASP A 39 2.30 -22.46 -3.46
N TYR A 40 2.97 -22.88 -2.38
CA TYR A 40 4.41 -22.79 -2.21
C TYR A 40 4.94 -24.04 -1.53
N ALA A 41 6.24 -24.30 -1.71
CA ALA A 41 6.97 -25.26 -0.90
C ALA A 41 8.33 -24.69 -0.52
N VAL A 42 8.72 -24.89 0.73
CA VAL A 42 10.10 -24.72 1.16
C VAL A 42 10.83 -26.05 1.02
N PHE A 43 12.11 -26.00 0.70
CA PHE A 43 12.94 -27.20 0.67
C PHE A 43 14.27 -26.96 1.38
N VAL A 44 14.77 -28.03 1.98
CA VAL A 44 16.04 -28.07 2.72
C VAL A 44 16.84 -29.26 2.22
N GLU A 45 18.14 -29.06 2.02
CA GLU A 45 19.06 -30.16 1.65
C GLU A 45 19.16 -31.15 2.82
N GLY A 46 19.09 -32.43 2.50
CA GLY A 46 19.07 -33.51 3.48
C GLY A 46 17.72 -34.23 3.52
N THR A 47 17.76 -35.46 4.09
CA THR A 47 16.61 -36.37 4.14
C THR A 47 16.35 -36.88 5.56
N ASP A 48 17.05 -36.31 6.53
CA ASP A 48 16.98 -36.68 7.95
C ASP A 48 15.91 -35.90 8.74
N ASP A 49 15.73 -36.27 10.00
CA ASP A 49 14.81 -35.61 10.91
C ASP A 49 15.14 -34.12 11.12
N MET A 50 16.40 -33.74 11.00
CA MET A 50 16.82 -32.33 11.13
C MET A 50 16.35 -31.51 9.95
N ALA A 51 16.52 -32.02 8.71
CA ALA A 51 16.00 -31.39 7.51
C ALA A 51 14.49 -31.23 7.56
N ALA A 52 13.75 -32.25 8.06
CA ALA A 52 12.31 -32.19 8.25
C ALA A 52 11.88 -31.11 9.26
N LYS A 53 12.59 -31.00 10.38
CA LYS A 53 12.34 -29.96 11.40
C LYS A 53 12.60 -28.55 10.85
N PHE A 54 13.72 -28.36 10.14
CA PHE A 54 14.03 -27.06 9.51
C PHE A 54 13.02 -26.68 8.44
N ALA A 55 12.64 -27.61 7.57
CA ALA A 55 11.59 -27.36 6.57
C ALA A 55 10.27 -26.98 7.22
N GLY A 56 9.88 -27.64 8.33
CA GLY A 56 8.69 -27.31 9.09
C GLY A 56 8.72 -25.91 9.70
N ILE A 57 9.81 -25.53 10.36
CA ILE A 57 9.98 -24.20 10.96
C ILE A 57 9.95 -23.11 9.89
N LEU A 58 10.66 -23.31 8.79
CA LEU A 58 10.69 -22.36 7.68
C LEU A 58 9.31 -22.21 7.02
N ALA A 59 8.58 -23.30 6.83
CA ALA A 59 7.23 -23.25 6.26
C ALA A 59 6.26 -22.46 7.14
N VAL A 60 6.31 -22.64 8.47
CA VAL A 60 5.48 -21.85 9.41
C VAL A 60 5.85 -20.38 9.36
N SER A 61 7.14 -20.05 9.41
CA SER A 61 7.62 -18.67 9.36
C SER A 61 7.23 -17.99 8.04
N LEU A 62 7.42 -18.66 6.91
CA LEU A 62 7.06 -18.13 5.60
C LEU A 62 5.55 -18.01 5.40
N SER A 63 4.76 -18.95 5.97
CA SER A 63 3.29 -18.83 5.97
C SER A 63 2.82 -17.59 6.71
N SER A 64 3.41 -17.30 7.87
CA SER A 64 3.07 -16.11 8.66
C SER A 64 3.46 -14.82 7.93
N ILE A 65 4.62 -14.80 7.29
CA ILE A 65 5.08 -13.66 6.48
C ILE A 65 4.14 -13.47 5.28
N LYS A 66 3.77 -14.55 4.57
CA LYS A 66 2.85 -14.51 3.45
C LYS A 66 1.49 -13.94 3.87
N GLN A 67 0.92 -14.48 4.96
CA GLN A 67 -0.37 -14.00 5.48
C GLN A 67 -0.32 -12.49 5.80
N TYR A 68 0.76 -12.01 6.42
CA TYR A 68 0.94 -10.59 6.69
C TYR A 68 0.95 -9.73 5.41
N TYR A 69 1.63 -10.21 4.35
CA TYR A 69 1.67 -9.50 3.07
C TYR A 69 0.33 -9.54 2.33
N ASP A 70 -0.38 -10.67 2.37
CA ASP A 70 -1.69 -10.82 1.76
C ASP A 70 -2.71 -9.88 2.43
N GLU A 71 -2.79 -9.87 3.76
CA GLU A 71 -3.65 -8.96 4.52
C GLU A 71 -3.35 -7.49 4.22
N LYS A 72 -2.06 -7.13 4.14
CA LYS A 72 -1.63 -5.78 3.79
C LYS A 72 -2.04 -5.40 2.37
N TYR A 73 -1.86 -6.31 1.42
CA TYR A 73 -2.24 -6.09 0.02
C TYR A 73 -3.76 -5.91 -0.10
N ASP A 74 -4.52 -6.73 0.59
CA ASP A 74 -5.98 -6.66 0.61
C ASP A 74 -6.48 -5.35 1.22
N ARG A 75 -5.87 -4.87 2.31
CA ARG A 75 -6.22 -3.57 2.92
C ARG A 75 -5.87 -2.40 2.01
N ASN A 76 -4.71 -2.41 1.36
CA ASN A 76 -4.33 -1.37 0.40
C ASN A 76 -5.28 -1.34 -0.79
N ASN A 77 -5.60 -2.50 -1.37
CA ASN A 77 -6.56 -2.62 -2.47
C ASN A 77 -7.97 -2.18 -2.06
N PHE A 78 -8.39 -2.54 -0.86
CA PHE A 78 -9.66 -2.08 -0.32
C PHE A 78 -9.74 -0.57 -0.27
N ILE A 79 -8.77 0.11 0.34
CA ILE A 79 -8.72 1.58 0.41
C ILE A 79 -8.64 2.21 -0.98
N LYS A 80 -7.83 1.66 -1.87
CA LYS A 80 -7.74 2.10 -3.26
C LYS A 80 -9.10 2.03 -3.96
N ASN A 81 -9.84 0.96 -3.78
CA ASN A 81 -11.17 0.81 -4.36
C ASN A 81 -12.21 1.75 -3.72
N VAL A 82 -12.10 2.01 -2.41
CA VAL A 82 -12.97 2.99 -1.74
C VAL A 82 -12.76 4.40 -2.30
N ILE A 83 -11.53 4.88 -2.43
CA ILE A 83 -11.26 6.24 -2.93
C ILE A 83 -11.65 6.42 -4.41
N LEU A 84 -11.61 5.33 -5.20
CA LEU A 84 -11.98 5.33 -6.61
C LEU A 84 -13.49 5.12 -6.86
N ASP A 85 -14.31 5.05 -5.80
CA ASP A 85 -15.75 4.73 -5.88
C ASP A 85 -16.05 3.37 -6.56
N ASN A 86 -15.14 2.40 -6.47
CA ASN A 86 -15.28 1.07 -7.08
C ASN A 86 -16.01 0.06 -6.18
N ILE A 87 -16.43 0.46 -4.98
CA ILE A 87 -17.17 -0.38 -4.01
C ILE A 87 -18.49 0.31 -3.70
N LEU A 88 -19.57 -0.48 -3.72
CA LEU A 88 -20.87 0.03 -3.31
C LEU A 88 -20.86 0.48 -1.84
N PRO A 89 -21.50 1.59 -1.49
CA PRO A 89 -21.49 2.12 -0.12
C PRO A 89 -21.92 1.12 0.96
N GLY A 90 -22.84 0.21 0.62
CA GLY A 90 -23.31 -0.86 1.54
C GLY A 90 -22.23 -1.91 1.82
N ASP A 91 -21.36 -2.19 0.85
CA ASP A 91 -20.33 -3.22 0.95
C ASP A 91 -19.06 -2.73 1.65
N ILE A 92 -18.86 -1.40 1.73
CA ILE A 92 -17.67 -0.81 2.36
C ILE A 92 -17.54 -1.28 3.81
N TYR A 93 -18.62 -1.24 4.60
CA TYR A 93 -18.58 -1.63 6.01
C TYR A 93 -18.45 -3.15 6.20
N VAL A 94 -19.00 -3.94 5.29
CA VAL A 94 -18.85 -5.41 5.33
C VAL A 94 -17.39 -5.77 5.09
N LYS A 95 -16.79 -5.25 4.02
CA LYS A 95 -15.38 -5.45 3.69
C LYS A 95 -14.44 -4.90 4.76
N ALA A 96 -14.71 -3.73 5.30
CA ALA A 96 -13.92 -3.15 6.38
C ALA A 96 -13.87 -4.07 7.60
N ARG A 97 -15.00 -4.71 7.95
CA ARG A 97 -15.07 -5.66 9.07
C ARG A 97 -14.26 -6.93 8.78
N GLU A 98 -14.37 -7.48 7.58
CA GLU A 98 -13.58 -8.65 7.15
C GLU A 98 -12.07 -8.40 7.25
N LEU A 99 -11.64 -7.20 6.88
CA LEU A 99 -10.23 -6.78 6.90
C LEU A 99 -9.79 -6.19 8.25
N HIS A 100 -10.63 -6.26 9.29
CA HIS A 100 -10.35 -5.65 10.61
C HIS A 100 -9.92 -4.18 10.50
N PHE A 101 -10.58 -3.45 9.58
CA PHE A 101 -10.28 -2.06 9.30
C PHE A 101 -11.13 -1.13 10.16
N ASN A 102 -10.50 -0.18 10.84
CA ASN A 102 -11.25 0.79 11.63
C ASN A 102 -11.88 1.86 10.73
N THR A 103 -13.22 1.93 10.74
CA THR A 103 -14.02 2.80 9.88
C THR A 103 -14.19 4.22 10.41
N ASP A 104 -14.11 4.41 11.74
CA ASP A 104 -14.50 5.63 12.45
C ASP A 104 -13.25 6.40 12.93
N ILE A 105 -12.29 6.55 12.03
CA ILE A 105 -11.05 7.30 12.26
C ILE A 105 -10.95 8.42 11.25
N ASN A 106 -10.55 9.60 11.73
CA ASN A 106 -10.30 10.74 10.86
C ASN A 106 -9.12 10.49 9.93
N ARG A 107 -9.34 10.71 8.65
CA ARG A 107 -8.32 10.58 7.61
C ARG A 107 -8.39 11.74 6.64
N VAL A 108 -7.29 11.96 5.96
CA VAL A 108 -7.17 12.92 4.86
C VAL A 108 -6.48 12.24 3.69
N VAL A 109 -6.85 12.62 2.47
CA VAL A 109 -6.19 12.16 1.26
C VAL A 109 -5.26 13.27 0.74
N LEU A 110 -4.00 12.91 0.51
CA LEU A 110 -3.04 13.72 -0.21
C LEU A 110 -2.78 13.04 -1.57
N LEU A 111 -2.90 13.80 -2.64
CA LEU A 111 -2.54 13.37 -3.98
C LEU A 111 -1.21 14.03 -4.36
N ILE A 112 -0.19 13.22 -4.54
CA ILE A 112 1.16 13.65 -4.88
C ILE A 112 1.39 13.36 -6.36
N ARG A 113 1.56 14.42 -7.17
CA ARG A 113 1.85 14.34 -8.60
C ARG A 113 3.30 14.60 -8.88
N ILE A 114 3.95 13.65 -9.52
CA ILE A 114 5.33 13.76 -9.99
C ILE A 114 5.34 14.63 -11.25
N VAL A 115 6.09 15.72 -11.21
CA VAL A 115 6.27 16.63 -12.34
C VAL A 115 7.55 16.27 -13.11
N SER A 116 8.61 15.96 -12.39
CA SER A 116 9.86 15.45 -12.94
C SER A 116 10.51 14.54 -11.91
N SER A 117 11.08 13.44 -12.34
CA SER A 117 11.80 12.50 -11.47
C SER A 117 13.12 12.08 -12.09
N ASN A 118 14.07 11.74 -11.22
CA ASN A 118 15.24 10.94 -11.56
C ASN A 118 14.90 9.44 -11.38
N ASP A 119 15.87 8.56 -11.56
CA ASP A 119 15.70 7.09 -11.56
C ASP A 119 15.23 6.49 -10.22
N ILE A 120 14.96 7.31 -9.21
CA ILE A 120 14.55 6.88 -7.87
C ILE A 120 13.02 6.84 -7.78
N SER A 121 12.50 5.76 -7.23
CA SER A 121 11.07 5.59 -6.99
C SER A 121 10.56 6.54 -5.90
N ALA A 122 9.87 7.61 -6.28
CA ALA A 122 9.20 8.51 -5.35
C ALA A 122 8.20 7.77 -4.44
N PHE A 123 7.60 6.71 -4.94
CA PHE A 123 6.72 5.83 -4.18
C PHE A 123 7.42 5.21 -2.96
N ASP A 124 8.63 4.65 -3.15
CA ASP A 124 9.37 4.01 -2.07
C ASP A 124 9.80 5.03 -1.02
N VAL A 125 10.19 6.22 -1.44
CA VAL A 125 10.52 7.33 -0.53
C VAL A 125 9.32 7.70 0.33
N ILE A 126 8.14 7.92 -0.28
CA ILE A 126 6.93 8.26 0.47
C ILE A 126 6.53 7.10 1.40
N GLN A 127 6.65 5.85 0.95
CA GLN A 127 6.35 4.69 1.78
C GLN A 127 7.25 4.61 3.02
N ASN A 128 8.51 5.01 2.90
CA ASN A 128 9.46 5.04 4.01
C ASN A 128 9.22 6.22 4.97
N LEU A 129 8.72 7.35 4.48
CA LEU A 129 8.31 8.48 5.32
C LEU A 129 7.10 8.14 6.20
N PHE A 130 6.24 7.21 5.75
CA PHE A 130 5.05 6.77 6.48
C PHE A 130 5.14 5.26 6.78
N PRO A 131 5.95 4.85 7.78
CA PRO A 131 6.23 3.44 8.04
C PRO A 131 5.05 2.68 8.69
N ASP A 132 4.10 3.38 9.32
CA ASP A 132 2.94 2.76 9.97
C ASP A 132 1.88 2.37 8.94
N LYS A 133 2.11 1.23 8.30
CA LYS A 133 1.26 0.68 7.23
C LYS A 133 -0.11 0.19 7.70
N GLN A 134 -0.40 0.26 8.99
CA GLN A 134 -1.72 -0.02 9.53
C GLN A 134 -2.61 1.23 9.56
N LYS A 135 -1.99 2.41 9.64
CA LYS A 135 -2.66 3.70 9.72
C LYS A 135 -2.60 4.47 8.41
N ASP A 136 -1.46 4.39 7.71
CA ASP A 136 -1.17 5.18 6.53
C ASP A 136 -1.08 4.29 5.30
N PHE A 137 -1.83 4.64 4.26
CA PHE A 137 -1.90 3.84 3.04
C PHE A 137 -1.32 4.63 1.87
N VAL A 138 -0.26 4.08 1.27
CA VAL A 138 0.41 4.67 0.10
C VAL A 138 0.26 3.72 -1.08
N PHE A 139 -0.22 4.22 -2.22
CA PHE A 139 -0.35 3.45 -3.45
C PHE A 139 -0.35 4.33 -4.70
N ASN A 140 0.05 3.75 -5.81
CA ASN A 140 0.02 4.42 -7.11
C ASN A 140 -1.39 4.34 -7.71
N ILE A 141 -1.86 5.47 -8.24
CA ILE A 141 -3.05 5.54 -9.09
C ILE A 141 -2.66 5.49 -10.55
N SER A 142 -1.58 6.18 -10.92
CA SER A 142 -0.97 6.20 -12.25
C SER A 142 0.55 6.17 -12.13
N GLU A 143 1.26 6.26 -13.24
CA GLU A 143 2.71 6.38 -13.28
C GLU A 143 3.23 7.65 -12.61
N SER A 144 2.45 8.73 -12.64
CA SER A 144 2.82 10.03 -12.09
C SER A 144 2.10 10.39 -10.79
N ASP A 145 1.04 9.67 -10.41
CA ASP A 145 0.18 10.04 -9.29
C ASP A 145 0.26 9.01 -8.15
N ILE A 146 0.72 9.45 -7.00
CA ILE A 146 0.80 8.68 -5.75
C ILE A 146 -0.24 9.24 -4.78
N VAL A 147 -0.97 8.35 -4.13
CA VAL A 147 -1.94 8.72 -3.08
C VAL A 147 -1.41 8.29 -1.73
N LEU A 148 -1.49 9.21 -0.78
CA LEU A 148 -1.33 8.95 0.64
C LEU A 148 -2.69 9.16 1.32
N VAL A 149 -3.24 8.11 1.91
CA VAL A 149 -4.36 8.21 2.86
C VAL A 149 -3.78 8.20 4.26
N LYS A 150 -3.81 9.35 4.92
CA LYS A 150 -3.18 9.58 6.22
C LYS A 150 -4.22 9.56 7.35
N GLU A 151 -3.98 8.73 8.37
CA GLU A 151 -4.71 8.84 9.63
C GLU A 151 -4.28 10.12 10.37
N ILE A 152 -5.27 10.87 10.86
CA ILE A 152 -5.06 12.15 11.54
C ILE A 152 -5.84 12.20 12.85
N LYS A 153 -5.38 13.05 13.76
CA LYS A 153 -6.11 13.33 15.00
C LYS A 153 -7.34 14.20 14.72
N PRO A 154 -8.45 14.02 15.44
CA PRO A 154 -9.58 14.93 15.35
C PRO A 154 -9.15 16.37 15.65
N GLY A 155 -9.64 17.33 14.84
CA GLY A 155 -9.34 18.74 15.04
C GLY A 155 -7.98 19.19 14.53
N ILE A 156 -7.30 18.42 13.69
CA ILE A 156 -6.07 18.85 13.01
C ILE A 156 -6.34 20.09 12.14
N GLU A 157 -5.47 21.08 12.21
CA GLU A 157 -5.61 22.29 11.41
C GLU A 157 -5.04 22.09 10.00
N SER A 158 -5.59 22.84 9.02
CA SER A 158 -5.07 22.87 7.63
C SER A 158 -3.57 23.16 7.57
N LYS A 159 -3.07 24.02 8.45
CA LYS A 159 -1.62 24.35 8.54
C LYS A 159 -0.73 23.15 8.87
N ASP A 160 -1.23 22.21 9.66
CA ASP A 160 -0.45 21.01 10.01
C ASP A 160 -0.43 20.00 8.86
N LEU A 161 -1.54 19.93 8.11
CA LEU A 161 -1.57 19.16 6.86
C LEU A 161 -0.64 19.74 5.80
N GLU A 162 -0.55 21.07 5.70
CA GLU A 162 0.41 21.73 4.82
C GLU A 162 1.87 21.47 5.23
N LYS A 163 2.18 21.46 6.54
CA LYS A 163 3.51 21.07 7.04
C LYS A 163 3.85 19.64 6.66
N LEU A 164 2.88 18.73 6.79
CA LEU A 164 3.05 17.34 6.37
C LEU A 164 3.34 17.23 4.87
N ALA A 165 2.55 17.92 4.04
CA ALA A 165 2.77 17.95 2.60
C ALA A 165 4.13 18.59 2.24
N ARG A 166 4.56 19.63 2.98
CA ARG A 166 5.86 20.27 2.80
C ARG A 166 6.99 19.31 3.10
N SER A 167 6.90 18.51 4.16
CA SER A 167 7.94 17.49 4.43
C SER A 167 8.12 16.51 3.28
N ILE A 168 7.03 16.12 2.61
CA ILE A 168 7.08 15.26 1.42
C ILE A 168 7.79 15.96 0.26
N VAL A 169 7.38 17.21 -0.04
CA VAL A 169 7.95 18.00 -1.12
C VAL A 169 9.44 18.24 -0.89
N ASP A 170 9.81 18.63 0.33
CA ASP A 170 11.19 18.96 0.69
C ASP A 170 12.07 17.70 0.64
N THR A 171 11.63 16.58 1.17
CA THR A 171 12.39 15.32 1.11
C THR A 171 12.61 14.87 -0.34
N LEU A 172 11.54 14.81 -1.14
CA LEU A 172 11.65 14.40 -2.55
C LEU A 172 12.50 15.39 -3.37
N GLY A 173 12.38 16.69 -3.11
CA GLY A 173 13.12 17.72 -3.82
C GLY A 173 14.59 17.81 -3.43
N SER A 174 14.90 17.84 -2.13
CA SER A 174 16.25 18.05 -1.63
C SER A 174 17.14 16.81 -1.67
N GLU A 175 16.57 15.64 -1.34
CA GLU A 175 17.35 14.41 -1.24
C GLU A 175 17.33 13.60 -2.54
N PHE A 176 16.23 13.66 -3.30
CA PHE A 176 16.03 12.82 -4.48
C PHE A 176 15.87 13.58 -5.80
N TYR A 177 15.99 14.90 -5.78
CA TYR A 177 15.87 15.77 -6.96
C TYR A 177 14.58 15.50 -7.77
N THR A 178 13.53 15.11 -7.09
CA THR A 178 12.22 14.80 -7.66
C THR A 178 11.24 15.94 -7.37
N ARG A 179 10.76 16.60 -8.42
CA ARG A 179 9.77 17.68 -8.28
C ARG A 179 8.37 17.10 -8.24
N VAL A 180 7.63 17.45 -7.19
CA VAL A 180 6.24 17.02 -6.99
C VAL A 180 5.35 18.21 -6.66
N VAL A 181 4.05 18.03 -6.94
CA VAL A 181 2.97 18.92 -6.48
C VAL A 181 2.01 18.09 -5.65
N VAL A 182 1.57 18.64 -4.51
CA VAL A 182 0.69 17.93 -3.57
C VAL A 182 -0.65 18.64 -3.47
N GLY A 183 -1.73 17.93 -3.80
CA GLY A 183 -3.10 18.33 -3.53
C GLY A 183 -3.59 17.71 -2.22
N ILE A 184 -4.21 18.50 -1.36
CA ILE A 184 -4.72 18.07 -0.06
C ILE A 184 -6.25 18.17 -0.09
N GLY A 185 -6.95 17.05 0.13
CA GLY A 185 -8.40 17.03 0.32
C GLY A 185 -8.82 17.46 1.72
N THR A 186 -10.10 17.48 2.00
CA THR A 186 -10.60 17.76 3.36
C THR A 186 -10.47 16.53 4.27
N SER A 187 -10.33 16.79 5.56
CA SER A 187 -10.40 15.74 6.58
C SER A 187 -11.80 15.12 6.62
N VAL A 188 -11.87 13.80 6.69
CA VAL A 188 -13.11 13.02 6.77
C VAL A 188 -13.10 12.10 7.97
N ALA A 189 -14.26 11.98 8.65
CA ALA A 189 -14.39 11.18 9.87
C ALA A 189 -14.71 9.71 9.60
N GLY A 190 -15.12 9.35 8.39
CA GLY A 190 -15.53 8.00 8.04
C GLY A 190 -14.94 7.51 6.74
N ILE A 191 -14.74 6.18 6.65
CA ILE A 191 -14.14 5.53 5.49
C ILE A 191 -14.91 5.80 4.18
N LYS A 192 -16.24 5.88 4.22
CA LYS A 192 -17.09 6.13 3.05
C LYS A 192 -16.84 7.49 2.40
N ASP A 193 -16.36 8.46 3.17
CA ASP A 193 -16.12 9.82 2.69
C ASP A 193 -14.70 10.00 2.09
N LEU A 194 -13.86 8.95 2.09
CA LEU A 194 -12.51 9.02 1.52
C LEU A 194 -12.51 9.32 0.02
N ALA A 195 -13.51 8.83 -0.73
CA ALA A 195 -13.67 9.16 -2.14
C ALA A 195 -13.87 10.66 -2.37
N ARG A 196 -14.61 11.32 -1.47
CA ARG A 196 -14.79 12.77 -1.51
C ARG A 196 -13.46 13.49 -1.26
N SER A 197 -12.73 13.13 -0.20
CA SER A 197 -11.43 13.72 0.10
C SER A 197 -10.43 13.54 -1.07
N PHE A 198 -10.46 12.40 -1.75
CA PHE A 198 -9.65 12.16 -2.94
C PHE A 198 -10.04 13.08 -4.11
N LYS A 199 -11.33 13.19 -4.44
CA LYS A 199 -11.83 14.12 -5.49
C LYS A 199 -11.45 15.57 -5.20
N GLU A 200 -11.56 15.99 -3.94
CA GLU A 200 -11.14 17.31 -3.49
C GLU A 200 -9.63 17.55 -3.68
N ALA A 201 -8.79 16.54 -3.37
CA ALA A 201 -7.35 16.60 -3.63
C ALA A 201 -7.03 16.70 -5.13
N GLN A 202 -7.79 16.02 -5.99
CA GLN A 202 -7.68 16.15 -7.45
C GLN A 202 -8.04 17.56 -7.91
N VAL A 203 -9.17 18.09 -7.44
CA VAL A 203 -9.59 19.46 -7.75
C VAL A 203 -8.54 20.48 -7.29
N ALA A 204 -7.96 20.29 -6.10
CA ALA A 204 -6.90 21.16 -5.60
C ALA A 204 -5.70 21.19 -6.56
N LEU A 205 -5.28 20.05 -7.10
CA LEU A 205 -4.18 20.00 -8.08
C LEU A 205 -4.55 20.67 -9.41
N GLU A 206 -5.75 20.42 -9.93
CA GLU A 206 -6.15 20.97 -11.22
C GLU A 206 -6.37 22.50 -11.15
N VAL A 207 -7.00 22.99 -10.07
CA VAL A 207 -7.17 24.43 -9.83
C VAL A 207 -5.81 25.09 -9.58
N GLY A 208 -4.94 24.47 -8.82
CA GLY A 208 -3.57 24.96 -8.56
C GLY A 208 -2.78 25.20 -9.83
N LYS A 209 -2.90 24.34 -10.85
CA LYS A 209 -2.25 24.55 -12.16
C LYS A 209 -2.68 25.81 -12.88
N VAL A 210 -3.95 26.20 -12.72
CA VAL A 210 -4.55 27.32 -13.45
C VAL A 210 -4.23 28.66 -12.77
N PHE A 211 -4.28 28.69 -11.43
CA PHE A 211 -4.24 29.96 -10.69
C PHE A 211 -2.86 30.26 -10.04
N ASP A 212 -2.05 29.26 -9.80
CA ASP A 212 -0.78 29.43 -9.08
C ASP A 212 0.23 28.34 -9.46
N THR A 213 0.85 28.49 -10.63
CA THR A 213 1.78 27.53 -11.21
C THR A 213 3.06 27.33 -10.40
N GLU A 214 3.33 28.18 -9.39
CA GLU A 214 4.54 28.10 -8.57
C GLU A 214 4.34 27.33 -7.26
N LYS A 215 3.09 27.15 -6.80
CA LYS A 215 2.82 26.43 -5.55
C LYS A 215 2.98 24.93 -5.70
N SER A 216 3.85 24.36 -4.88
CA SER A 216 4.03 22.92 -4.77
C SER A 216 2.98 22.23 -3.89
N ILE A 217 2.18 22.99 -3.13
CA ILE A 217 1.18 22.48 -2.19
C ILE A 217 -0.10 23.29 -2.34
N VAL A 218 -1.21 22.60 -2.60
CA VAL A 218 -2.53 23.21 -2.74
C VAL A 218 -3.52 22.45 -1.87
N SER A 219 -4.12 23.13 -0.90
CA SER A 219 -5.19 22.57 -0.07
C SER A 219 -6.55 22.96 -0.64
N TYR A 220 -7.46 21.99 -0.71
CA TYR A 220 -8.84 22.22 -1.15
C TYR A 220 -9.55 23.26 -0.27
N ASP A 221 -9.31 23.25 1.05
CA ASP A 221 -9.88 24.21 1.97
C ASP A 221 -9.50 25.65 1.65
N ASN A 222 -8.32 25.87 1.07
CA ASN A 222 -7.79 27.20 0.77
C ASN A 222 -8.13 27.72 -0.64
N LEU A 223 -8.88 26.95 -1.44
CA LEU A 223 -9.25 27.36 -2.81
C LEU A 223 -10.29 28.49 -2.86
N GLY A 224 -11.02 28.72 -1.79
CA GLY A 224 -12.06 29.75 -1.76
C GLY A 224 -13.09 29.60 -2.91
N ILE A 225 -13.32 30.69 -3.67
CA ILE A 225 -14.26 30.73 -4.81
C ILE A 225 -13.80 29.85 -5.98
N ALA A 226 -12.51 29.60 -6.11
CA ALA A 226 -11.96 28.78 -7.19
C ALA A 226 -12.53 27.34 -7.24
N ARG A 227 -13.14 26.85 -6.13
CA ARG A 227 -13.90 25.60 -6.09
C ARG A 227 -15.11 25.57 -7.02
N LEU A 228 -15.65 26.72 -7.39
CA LEU A 228 -16.87 26.83 -8.20
C LEU A 228 -16.60 26.81 -9.70
N ILE A 229 -15.33 26.82 -10.08
CA ILE A 229 -14.90 26.89 -11.50
C ILE A 229 -14.65 25.47 -12.06
N TYR A 230 -14.63 24.48 -11.20
CA TYR A 230 -14.37 23.07 -11.53
C TYR A 230 -15.53 22.20 -11.09
#